data_181632f3b3b8cc7c591c081e7ff1568a
#
_entry.id   181632f3b3b8cc7c591c081e7ff1568a
#
_cell.length_a   1.000
_cell.length_b   1.000
_cell.length_c   1.000
_cell.angle_alpha   90.00
_cell.angle_beta   90.00
_cell.angle_gamma   90.00
#
_symmetry.space_group_name_H-M   'P 1'
#
loop_
_entity.id
_entity.type
_entity.pdbx_description
1 polymer ?
#
loop_
_entity_poly.entity_id
_entity_poly.type
_entity_poly.pdbx_seq_one_letter_code
_entity_poly.pdbx_strand_id
1 'polypeptide(L)'
;MVGVGDIESQTRKVFENLDRTLTSAGASMDAVLKLRYSITEREYYESIKEVRDEYLSDPYPTGMLAIVNGLAKPELLVEVEAFAAVSE
;
A
#
# COMPACT_ATOMS: atom_id res chain seq x y z
N MET A 1 15.16 -4.38 -8.51
CA MET A 1 13.89 -3.98 -7.88
C MET A 1 12.77 -4.89 -8.36
N VAL A 2 11.98 -5.38 -7.42
CA VAL A 2 10.85 -6.26 -7.74
C VAL A 2 9.78 -5.46 -8.48
N GLY A 3 9.30 -6.02 -9.61
CA GLY A 3 8.16 -5.46 -10.32
C GLY A 3 8.40 -4.16 -11.05
N VAL A 4 9.62 -3.90 -11.51
CA VAL A 4 9.89 -2.71 -12.31
C VAL A 4 8.92 -2.68 -13.48
N GLY A 5 8.13 -1.59 -13.60
CA GLY A 5 7.13 -1.45 -14.65
C GLY A 5 5.86 -2.25 -14.42
N ASP A 6 5.74 -2.97 -13.30
CA ASP A 6 4.57 -3.79 -13.00
C ASP A 6 3.90 -3.29 -11.71
N ILE A 7 2.77 -2.62 -11.88
CA ILE A 7 2.06 -2.02 -10.74
C ILE A 7 1.55 -3.08 -9.76
N GLU A 8 1.09 -4.22 -10.24
CA GLU A 8 0.59 -5.27 -9.36
C GLU A 8 1.69 -5.82 -8.46
N SER A 9 2.84 -6.16 -9.05
CA SER A 9 3.98 -6.69 -8.30
C SER A 9 4.51 -5.68 -7.29
N GLN A 10 4.60 -4.42 -7.67
CA GLN A 10 5.06 -3.37 -6.75
C GLN A 10 4.09 -3.19 -5.60
N THR A 11 2.79 -3.17 -5.88
CA THR A 11 1.77 -3.02 -4.85
C THR A 11 1.78 -4.19 -3.89
N ARG A 12 1.90 -5.40 -4.42
CA ARG A 12 1.96 -6.62 -3.61
C ARG A 12 3.16 -6.58 -2.67
N LYS A 13 4.31 -6.15 -3.18
CA LYS A 13 5.51 -6.04 -2.37
C LYS A 13 5.36 -5.01 -1.26
N VAL A 14 4.70 -3.89 -1.56
CA VAL A 14 4.44 -2.85 -0.56
C VAL A 14 3.58 -3.41 0.58
N PHE A 15 2.51 -4.12 0.24
CA PHE A 15 1.63 -4.69 1.27
C PHE A 15 2.31 -5.81 2.06
N GLU A 16 3.14 -6.63 1.42
CA GLU A 16 3.93 -7.63 2.12
C GLU A 16 4.86 -7.00 3.15
N ASN A 17 5.55 -5.93 2.75
CA ASN A 17 6.47 -5.22 3.64
C ASN A 17 5.71 -4.56 4.80
N LEU A 18 4.53 -4.00 4.50
CA LEU A 18 3.69 -3.37 5.51
C LEU A 18 3.21 -4.40 6.53
N ASP A 19 2.75 -5.55 6.06
CA ASP A 19 2.29 -6.64 6.92
C ASP A 19 3.43 -7.11 7.84
N ARG A 20 4.63 -7.28 7.28
CA ARG A 20 5.80 -7.69 8.05
C ARG A 20 6.14 -6.65 9.12
N THR A 21 6.10 -5.37 8.77
CA THR A 21 6.40 -4.28 9.70
C THR A 21 5.40 -4.25 10.85
N LEU A 22 4.11 -4.36 10.54
CA LEU A 22 3.06 -4.38 11.56
C LEU A 22 3.19 -5.58 12.49
N THR A 23 3.46 -6.75 11.92
CA THR A 23 3.66 -7.97 12.71
C THR A 23 4.86 -7.81 13.65
N SER A 24 5.94 -7.22 13.18
CA SER A 24 7.13 -6.97 14.00
C SER A 24 6.84 -6.01 15.15
N ALA A 25 5.88 -5.12 14.97
CA ALA A 25 5.47 -4.17 16.00
C ALA A 25 4.38 -4.73 16.94
N GLY A 26 4.02 -5.99 16.78
CA GLY A 26 2.98 -6.60 17.59
C GLY A 26 1.57 -6.28 17.13
N ALA A 27 1.41 -5.83 15.90
CA ALA A 27 0.11 -5.48 15.34
C ALA A 27 -0.22 -6.39 14.15
N SER A 28 -1.28 -6.06 13.44
CA SER A 28 -1.67 -6.79 12.23
C SER A 28 -2.30 -5.81 11.25
N MET A 29 -2.60 -6.28 10.05
CA MET A 29 -3.26 -5.45 9.04
C MET A 29 -4.62 -4.95 9.52
N ASP A 30 -5.27 -5.66 10.45
CA ASP A 30 -6.55 -5.23 11.03
C ASP A 30 -6.43 -3.95 11.86
N ALA A 31 -5.23 -3.62 12.31
CA ALA A 31 -4.98 -2.41 13.09
C ALA A 31 -4.83 -1.16 12.23
N VAL A 32 -4.81 -1.30 10.91
CA VAL A 32 -4.64 -0.16 10.01
C VAL A 32 -5.91 0.68 10.01
N LEU A 33 -5.76 1.96 10.30
CA LEU A 33 -6.87 2.92 10.38
C LEU A 33 -6.99 3.74 9.10
N LYS A 34 -5.87 3.98 8.43
CA LYS A 34 -5.82 4.86 7.27
C LYS A 34 -4.66 4.45 6.37
N LEU A 35 -4.89 4.53 5.07
CA LEU A 35 -3.84 4.33 4.06
C LEU A 35 -3.78 5.56 3.17
N ARG A 36 -2.57 5.96 2.81
CA ARG A 36 -2.35 7.03 1.85
C ARG A 36 -1.52 6.47 0.71
N TYR A 37 -2.05 6.58 -0.50
CA TYR A 37 -1.41 6.09 -1.71
C TYR A 37 -0.90 7.25 -2.55
N SER A 38 0.32 7.12 -3.08
CA SER A 38 0.82 8.02 -4.12
C SER A 38 1.14 7.14 -5.32
N ILE A 39 0.55 7.45 -6.46
CA ILE A 39 0.73 6.68 -7.69
C ILE A 39 1.08 7.61 -8.84
N THR A 40 1.74 7.07 -9.87
CA THR A 40 2.20 7.88 -11.00
C THR A 40 1.20 7.93 -12.15
N GLU A 41 0.23 6.99 -12.19
CA GLU A 41 -0.78 6.94 -13.24
C GLU A 41 -2.14 6.56 -12.66
N ARG A 42 -3.18 7.24 -13.10
CA ARG A 42 -4.54 7.00 -12.61
C ARG A 42 -5.01 5.57 -12.86
N GLU A 43 -4.64 4.98 -13.99
CA GLU A 43 -5.06 3.63 -14.35
C GLU A 43 -4.51 2.55 -13.43
N TYR A 44 -3.53 2.85 -12.59
CA TYR A 44 -2.99 1.89 -11.62
C TYR A 44 -3.95 1.60 -10.47
N TYR A 45 -4.95 2.45 -10.27
CA TYR A 45 -5.86 2.34 -9.12
C TYR A 45 -6.57 0.98 -9.04
N GLU A 46 -7.04 0.46 -10.17
CA GLU A 46 -7.77 -0.83 -10.16
C GLU A 46 -6.87 -1.98 -9.71
N SER A 47 -5.62 -2.02 -10.18
CA SER A 47 -4.67 -3.04 -9.76
C SER A 47 -4.35 -2.94 -8.28
N ILE A 48 -4.19 -1.72 -7.78
CA ILE A 48 -3.92 -1.47 -6.37
C ILE A 48 -5.09 -1.96 -5.52
N LYS A 49 -6.32 -1.69 -5.96
CA LYS A 49 -7.51 -2.09 -5.24
C LYS A 49 -7.64 -3.60 -5.15
N GLU A 50 -7.32 -4.32 -6.24
CA GLU A 50 -7.35 -5.77 -6.26
C GLU A 50 -6.35 -6.36 -5.27
N VAL A 51 -5.12 -5.85 -5.23
CA VAL A 51 -4.11 -6.32 -4.29
C VAL A 51 -4.51 -5.96 -2.86
N ARG A 52 -5.00 -4.74 -2.64
CA ARG A 52 -5.46 -4.31 -1.31
C ARG A 52 -6.48 -5.31 -0.74
N ASP A 53 -7.41 -5.77 -1.58
CA ASP A 53 -8.47 -6.65 -1.14
C ASP A 53 -7.98 -8.04 -0.73
N GLU A 54 -6.74 -8.40 -1.10
CA GLU A 54 -6.11 -9.63 -0.64
C GLU A 54 -5.54 -9.50 0.77
N TYR A 55 -5.25 -8.28 1.21
CA TYR A 55 -4.61 -8.02 2.50
C TYR A 55 -5.56 -7.42 3.53
N LEU A 56 -6.61 -6.77 3.09
CA LEU A 56 -7.56 -6.07 3.95
C LEU A 56 -8.97 -6.59 3.69
N SER A 57 -9.83 -6.47 4.71
CA SER A 57 -11.23 -6.87 4.61
C SER A 57 -12.13 -5.74 5.10
N ASP A 58 -13.42 -5.84 4.75
CA ASP A 58 -14.42 -4.87 5.19
C ASP A 58 -14.62 -4.97 6.73
N PRO A 59 -14.69 -3.84 7.46
CA PRO A 59 -14.62 -2.47 6.93
C PRO A 59 -13.19 -2.06 6.58
N TYR A 60 -13.02 -1.49 5.41
CA TYR A 60 -11.71 -1.05 4.95
C TYR A 60 -11.27 0.21 5.68
N PRO A 61 -9.96 0.40 5.88
CA PRO A 61 -9.44 1.65 6.45
C PRO A 61 -9.70 2.80 5.49
N THR A 62 -9.73 4.01 6.04
CA THR A 62 -9.86 5.21 5.24
C THR A 62 -8.71 5.29 4.24
N GLY A 63 -9.02 5.54 2.97
CA GLY A 63 -8.02 5.64 1.93
C GLY A 63 -7.94 7.04 1.36
N MET A 64 -6.73 7.46 0.99
CA MET A 64 -6.48 8.70 0.30
C MET A 64 -5.51 8.42 -0.82
N LEU A 65 -5.80 8.89 -2.03
CA LEU A 65 -4.96 8.59 -3.19
C LEU A 65 -4.60 9.89 -3.89
N ALA A 66 -3.33 10.04 -4.20
CA ALA A 66 -2.81 11.17 -4.96
C ALA A 66 -2.09 10.64 -6.20
N ILE A 67 -2.27 11.35 -7.31
CA ILE A 67 -1.54 11.06 -8.53
C ILE A 67 -0.41 12.09 -8.59
N VAL A 68 0.82 11.59 -8.69
CA VAL A 68 2.02 12.43 -8.63
C VAL A 68 2.85 12.27 -9.90
N ASN A 69 3.70 13.25 -10.17
CA ASN A 69 4.54 13.23 -11.38
C ASN A 69 5.63 12.16 -11.31
N GLY A 70 6.07 11.80 -10.12
CA GLY A 70 7.08 10.77 -9.92
C GLY A 70 7.34 10.57 -8.45
N LEU A 71 7.98 9.45 -8.13
CA LEU A 71 8.38 9.10 -6.78
C LEU A 71 9.89 9.23 -6.64
N ALA A 72 10.44 8.85 -5.49
CA ALA A 72 11.87 9.03 -5.20
C ALA A 72 12.78 8.39 -6.24
N LYS A 73 12.33 7.28 -6.83
CA LYS A 73 13.07 6.60 -7.90
C LYS A 73 12.18 6.49 -9.13
N PRO A 74 12.73 6.67 -10.35
CA PRO A 74 11.91 6.64 -11.58
C PRO A 74 11.16 5.34 -11.80
N GLU A 75 11.69 4.22 -11.34
CA GLU A 75 11.06 2.91 -11.51
C GLU A 75 9.92 2.64 -10.53
N LEU A 76 9.75 3.48 -9.51
CA LEU A 76 8.65 3.30 -8.55
C LEU A 76 7.35 3.85 -9.12
N LEU A 77 6.30 3.04 -9.06
CA LEU A 77 4.97 3.38 -9.57
C LEU A 77 3.98 3.69 -8.45
N VAL A 78 4.26 3.20 -7.25
CA VAL A 78 3.35 3.34 -6.11
C VAL A 78 4.14 3.49 -4.81
N GLU A 79 3.59 4.30 -3.90
CA GLU A 79 4.07 4.44 -2.54
C GLU A 79 2.86 4.42 -1.62
N VAL A 80 2.96 3.73 -0.49
CA VAL A 80 1.84 3.62 0.46
C VAL A 80 2.33 3.95 1.86
N GLU A 81 1.59 4.83 2.54
CA GLU A 81 1.77 5.11 3.95
C GLU A 81 0.59 4.52 4.71
N ALA A 82 0.86 3.92 5.85
CA ALA A 82 -0.18 3.35 6.69
C ALA A 82 -0.11 3.96 8.08
N PHE A 83 -1.29 4.19 8.65
CA PHE A 83 -1.44 4.68 10.02
C PHE A 83 -2.22 3.62 10.78
N ALA A 84 -1.62 3.07 11.82
CA ALA A 84 -2.19 1.95 12.56
C ALA A 84 -2.19 2.22 14.07
N ALA A 85 -3.17 1.63 14.76
CA ALA A 85 -3.21 1.66 16.21
C ALA A 85 -2.44 0.45 16.72
N VAL A 86 -1.48 0.68 17.61
CA VAL A 86 -0.68 -0.39 18.21
C VAL A 86 -0.87 -0.34 19.72
N SER A 87 -1.21 -1.49 20.29
CA SER A 87 -1.33 -1.62 21.74
C SER A 87 0.06 -1.70 22.36
N GLU A 88 0.25 -0.99 23.43
CA GLU A 88 1.48 -1.04 24.20
C GLU A 88 1.31 -1.94 25.44
#